data_ea7903b9449168a0996f88d99b2d0b66
#
_entry.id   ea7903b9449168a0996f88d99b2d0b66
#
_cell.length_a   1.000
_cell.length_b   1.000
_cell.length_c   1.000
_cell.angle_alpha   90.00
_cell.angle_beta   90.00
_cell.angle_gamma   90.00
#
_symmetry.space_group_name_H-M   'P 1'
#
loop_
_entity.id
_entity.type
_entity.pdbx_description
1 polymer ?
#
loop_
_entity_poly.entity_id
_entity_poly.type
_entity_poly.pdbx_seq_one_letter_code
_entity_poly.pdbx_strand_id
1 'polypeptide(L)'
;IIKAIQLLPGVSSVGEGASGFNVRGGSVGQNLVLLDEAPVYNSSHLLGFLSVFNPDAVKDLKLYKGGVPSRYGGRVSSILDIRMKDGNKKNTVLSGGIGTIFSRLTLESPIVKDKSSFILALRRSYADILAKPFLKNSNFFEDGAALNFYDLTAKTNFELNENNTLYVSSYVGRDVFKLDARQGFNWGNKTGTIRWNHLFNDRLFSNFTAIYSNYDYQLAFGSDDRNKFEWDSNVETFNFKPEFTYFVDANNELSIGAELIKYRFEPANAIGVSDGEKTDITLPMKYAFEGAFYVGNEQKISSLTLAYGLRYSFYSYYGPGSVYEFGASTLSGGRKPLVSEESVEGNENIKSYSNIEPRISLNIRLGNSSSIKSSYNRMAQYIHLLSNTAASSSLDVWTPSTNNIKPELADSYVLGYFKNFNNNKFEASVELYYKDLKNQIDYIDGADLLINKYIEGDLLSGIGRAYGVELLLKKNRG
;
A
#
# COMPACT_ATOMS: atom_id res chain seq x y z
N ILE A 1 5.34 11.82 7.37
CA ILE A 1 5.85 10.44 7.53
C ILE A 1 6.52 9.98 6.23
N ILE A 2 5.84 9.96 5.09
CA ILE A 2 6.44 9.53 3.80
C ILE A 2 7.70 10.32 3.47
N LYS A 3 7.70 11.65 3.60
CA LYS A 3 8.90 12.48 3.37
C LYS A 3 10.09 12.11 4.29
N ALA A 4 9.83 11.67 5.53
CA ALA A 4 10.88 11.20 6.42
C ALA A 4 11.46 9.84 5.99
N ILE A 5 10.62 8.95 5.45
CA ILE A 5 11.04 7.65 4.90
C ILE A 5 11.90 7.85 3.65
N GLN A 6 11.59 8.83 2.81
CA GLN A 6 12.37 9.18 1.61
C GLN A 6 13.81 9.67 1.91
N LEU A 7 14.11 10.02 3.17
CA LEU A 7 15.47 10.34 3.62
C LEU A 7 16.33 9.10 3.92
N LEU A 8 15.72 7.91 3.97
CA LEU A 8 16.46 6.67 4.22
C LEU A 8 17.22 6.23 2.96
N PRO A 9 18.45 5.68 3.11
CA PRO A 9 19.17 5.11 1.98
C PRO A 9 18.35 4.05 1.25
N GLY A 10 18.43 4.05 -0.09
CA GLY A 10 17.68 3.13 -0.96
C GLY A 10 16.18 3.44 -1.08
N VAL A 11 15.71 4.56 -0.54
CA VAL A 11 14.36 5.07 -0.75
C VAL A 11 14.44 6.36 -1.54
N SER A 12 13.72 6.44 -2.64
CA SER A 12 13.69 7.65 -3.48
C SER A 12 12.27 8.19 -3.62
N SER A 13 12.17 9.51 -3.77
CA SER A 13 10.92 10.15 -4.19
C SER A 13 10.68 9.86 -5.66
N VAL A 14 9.43 9.73 -6.04
CA VAL A 14 9.01 9.60 -7.46
C VAL A 14 8.96 10.94 -8.20
N GLY A 15 9.21 12.04 -7.49
CA GLY A 15 9.18 13.41 -8.03
C GLY A 15 8.32 14.35 -7.20
N GLU A 16 8.37 15.63 -7.54
CA GLU A 16 7.46 16.63 -6.97
C GLU A 16 6.08 16.50 -7.59
N GLY A 17 5.04 16.61 -6.79
CA GLY A 17 3.66 16.45 -7.25
C GLY A 17 3.24 15.00 -7.54
N ALA A 18 4.06 14.02 -7.17
CA ALA A 18 3.77 12.60 -7.35
C ALA A 18 3.58 11.89 -6.01
N SER A 19 2.68 10.92 -5.99
CA SER A 19 2.37 10.11 -4.81
C SER A 19 3.33 8.92 -4.67
N GLY A 20 3.74 8.61 -3.43
CA GLY A 20 4.47 7.38 -3.13
C GLY A 20 5.98 7.53 -3.01
N PHE A 21 6.65 6.39 -3.06
CA PHE A 21 8.11 6.26 -2.93
C PHE A 21 8.57 4.97 -3.62
N ASN A 22 9.80 4.98 -4.07
CA ASN A 22 10.45 3.81 -4.66
C ASN A 22 11.49 3.25 -3.69
N VAL A 23 11.63 1.92 -3.63
CA VAL A 23 12.60 1.25 -2.75
C VAL A 23 13.49 0.33 -3.56
N ARG A 24 14.81 0.58 -3.53
CA ARG A 24 15.82 -0.27 -4.16
C ARG A 24 15.46 -0.66 -5.60
N GLY A 25 15.13 0.35 -6.41
CA GLY A 25 14.76 0.18 -7.82
C GLY A 25 13.38 -0.42 -8.09
N GLY A 26 12.56 -0.61 -7.07
CA GLY A 26 11.17 -1.01 -7.26
C GLY A 26 10.26 0.19 -7.50
N SER A 27 9.14 -0.01 -8.19
CA SER A 27 8.11 1.00 -8.46
C SER A 27 7.17 1.23 -7.27
N VAL A 28 6.36 2.29 -7.32
CA VAL A 28 5.37 2.63 -6.28
C VAL A 28 4.42 1.48 -6.02
N GLY A 29 3.86 0.87 -7.07
CA GLY A 29 2.91 -0.24 -6.97
C GLY A 29 3.50 -1.54 -6.40
N GLN A 30 4.82 -1.60 -6.27
CA GLN A 30 5.55 -2.75 -5.70
C GLN A 30 5.81 -2.62 -4.20
N ASN A 31 5.36 -1.55 -3.55
CA ASN A 31 5.45 -1.37 -2.11
C ASN A 31 4.11 -1.67 -1.44
N LEU A 32 4.11 -2.48 -0.39
CA LEU A 32 2.94 -2.69 0.47
C LEU A 32 2.95 -1.63 1.57
N VAL A 33 1.93 -0.80 1.59
CA VAL A 33 1.75 0.23 2.63
C VAL A 33 0.56 -0.17 3.48
N LEU A 34 0.78 -0.37 4.77
CA LEU A 34 -0.22 -0.84 5.71
C LEU A 34 -0.45 0.19 6.83
N LEU A 35 -1.71 0.43 7.16
CA LEU A 35 -2.13 1.16 8.37
C LEU A 35 -2.94 0.21 9.26
N ASP A 36 -2.41 -0.15 10.42
CA ASP A 36 -2.98 -1.17 11.31
C ASP A 36 -3.40 -2.44 10.53
N GLU A 37 -2.50 -2.95 9.68
CA GLU A 37 -2.64 -4.11 8.78
C GLU A 37 -3.50 -3.90 7.52
N ALA A 38 -4.28 -2.82 7.44
CA ALA A 38 -5.09 -2.52 6.25
C ALA A 38 -4.23 -1.93 5.13
N PRO A 39 -4.29 -2.44 3.89
CA PRO A 39 -3.59 -1.86 2.76
C PRO A 39 -4.13 -0.47 2.41
N VAL A 40 -3.22 0.47 2.16
CA VAL A 40 -3.50 1.83 1.70
C VAL A 40 -2.93 1.98 0.30
N TYR A 41 -3.80 2.13 -0.70
CA TYR A 41 -3.42 2.13 -2.11
C TYR A 41 -2.76 3.43 -2.57
N ASN A 42 -3.20 4.57 -2.05
CA ASN A 42 -2.53 5.85 -2.23
C ASN A 42 -2.16 6.44 -0.86
N SER A 43 -0.87 6.63 -0.63
CA SER A 43 -0.33 7.01 0.68
C SER A 43 -0.14 8.52 0.87
N SER A 44 -0.65 9.35 -0.05
CA SER A 44 -0.40 10.78 -0.07
C SER A 44 -1.65 11.63 -0.30
N HIS A 45 -1.67 12.79 0.35
CA HIS A 45 -2.60 13.89 0.10
C HIS A 45 -1.96 14.99 -0.73
N LEU A 46 -2.79 15.84 -1.36
CA LEU A 46 -2.39 17.01 -2.14
C LEU A 46 -1.28 16.66 -3.16
N LEU A 47 -1.54 15.64 -3.99
CA LEU A 47 -0.62 15.24 -5.07
C LEU A 47 0.81 14.90 -4.56
N GLY A 48 0.94 14.22 -3.41
CA GLY A 48 2.23 13.78 -2.87
C GLY A 48 2.88 14.73 -1.86
N PHE A 49 2.35 15.92 -1.63
CA PHE A 49 2.95 16.88 -0.68
C PHE A 49 2.80 16.45 0.78
N LEU A 50 1.71 15.81 1.15
CA LEU A 50 1.43 15.39 2.51
C LEU A 50 1.14 13.87 2.57
N SER A 51 1.44 13.27 3.71
CA SER A 51 1.15 11.86 3.98
C SER A 51 -0.30 11.70 4.47
N VAL A 52 -0.99 10.64 4.03
CA VAL A 52 -2.30 10.22 4.57
C VAL A 52 -2.22 9.82 6.05
N PHE A 53 -1.04 9.47 6.53
CA PHE A 53 -0.83 9.06 7.92
C PHE A 53 -0.74 10.28 8.84
N ASN A 54 -1.71 10.41 9.75
CA ASN A 54 -1.70 11.47 10.76
C ASN A 54 -0.63 11.19 11.83
N PRO A 55 0.41 12.05 11.98
CA PRO A 55 1.49 11.80 12.94
C PRO A 55 1.02 11.69 14.40
N ASP A 56 -0.10 12.35 14.74
CA ASP A 56 -0.64 12.31 16.10
C ASP A 56 -1.22 10.92 16.44
N ALA A 57 -1.72 10.19 15.43
CA ALA A 57 -2.29 8.86 15.57
C ALA A 57 -1.29 7.72 15.35
N VAL A 58 -0.07 8.00 14.87
CA VAL A 58 0.94 6.96 14.59
C VAL A 58 1.76 6.67 15.83
N LYS A 59 1.87 5.38 16.19
CA LYS A 59 2.68 4.85 17.29
C LYS A 59 4.07 4.47 16.82
N ASP A 60 4.12 3.70 15.73
CA ASP A 60 5.35 3.09 15.21
C ASP A 60 5.23 2.86 13.71
N LEU A 61 6.36 2.81 13.04
CA LEU A 61 6.45 2.46 11.64
C LEU A 61 7.69 1.58 11.39
N LYS A 62 7.53 0.57 10.54
CA LYS A 62 8.60 -0.33 10.12
C LYS A 62 8.66 -0.40 8.61
N LEU A 63 9.81 -0.06 8.03
CA LEU A 63 10.08 -0.25 6.61
C LEU A 63 10.99 -1.46 6.41
N TYR A 64 10.47 -2.50 5.79
CA TYR A 64 11.24 -3.68 5.39
C TYR A 64 11.72 -3.48 3.95
N LYS A 65 13.00 -3.23 3.75
CA LYS A 65 13.68 -3.17 2.44
C LYS A 65 14.35 -4.51 2.07
N GLY A 66 14.36 -5.46 3.01
CA GLY A 66 14.89 -6.82 2.97
C GLY A 66 14.65 -7.47 4.32
N GLY A 67 14.85 -8.79 4.44
CA GLY A 67 14.54 -9.55 5.67
C GLY A 67 13.05 -9.50 6.01
N VAL A 68 12.19 -9.58 4.99
CA VAL A 68 10.72 -9.50 5.15
C VAL A 68 10.19 -10.76 5.83
N PRO A 69 9.50 -10.68 6.98
CA PRO A 69 8.88 -11.83 7.63
C PRO A 69 7.85 -12.55 6.72
N SER A 70 7.69 -13.88 6.89
CA SER A 70 6.80 -14.72 6.05
C SER A 70 5.32 -14.33 6.10
N ARG A 71 4.89 -13.64 7.16
CA ARG A 71 3.51 -13.13 7.30
C ARG A 71 3.13 -12.01 6.32
N TYR A 72 4.10 -11.35 5.69
CA TYR A 72 3.84 -10.33 4.68
C TYR A 72 4.03 -10.89 3.28
N GLY A 73 3.19 -10.50 2.33
CA GLY A 73 3.26 -10.90 0.92
C GLY A 73 2.59 -9.89 0.00
N GLY A 74 2.38 -10.29 -1.25
CA GLY A 74 1.59 -9.53 -2.22
C GLY A 74 2.28 -8.30 -2.83
N ARG A 75 3.56 -8.01 -2.50
CA ARG A 75 4.38 -6.95 -3.13
C ARG A 75 5.83 -7.37 -3.21
N VAL A 76 6.52 -6.94 -4.26
CA VAL A 76 7.88 -7.42 -4.58
C VAL A 76 9.00 -6.46 -4.19
N SER A 77 8.71 -5.25 -3.70
CA SER A 77 9.76 -4.27 -3.38
C SER A 77 9.97 -4.07 -1.89
N SER A 78 8.99 -3.56 -1.17
CA SER A 78 9.11 -3.27 0.26
C SER A 78 7.77 -3.37 0.99
N ILE A 79 7.83 -3.44 2.32
CA ILE A 79 6.67 -3.39 3.20
C ILE A 79 6.83 -2.22 4.17
N LEU A 80 5.90 -1.29 4.16
CA LEU A 80 5.77 -0.23 5.15
C LEU A 80 4.60 -0.55 6.08
N ASP A 81 4.90 -1.04 7.27
CA ASP A 81 3.90 -1.34 8.30
C ASP A 81 3.81 -0.19 9.30
N ILE A 82 2.66 0.49 9.33
CA ILE A 82 2.38 1.62 10.22
C ILE A 82 1.33 1.19 11.24
N ARG A 83 1.70 1.32 12.51
CA ARG A 83 0.83 1.00 13.64
C ARG A 83 0.29 2.27 14.27
N MET A 84 -1.01 2.29 14.51
CA MET A 84 -1.69 3.38 15.20
C MET A 84 -1.49 3.29 16.70
N LYS A 85 -1.49 4.47 17.37
CA LYS A 85 -1.55 4.55 18.84
C LYS A 85 -2.85 3.95 19.35
N ASP A 86 -2.78 3.36 20.52
CA ASP A 86 -3.94 3.13 21.36
C ASP A 86 -4.23 4.45 22.11
N GLY A 87 -5.49 4.79 22.35
CA GLY A 87 -5.83 6.01 23.08
C GLY A 87 -5.36 5.97 24.54
N ASN A 88 -5.42 7.11 25.22
CA ASN A 88 -5.03 7.23 26.62
C ASN A 88 -6.04 6.51 27.52
N LYS A 89 -5.61 5.49 28.27
CA LYS A 89 -6.46 4.71 29.18
C LYS A 89 -6.73 5.40 30.52
N LYS A 90 -6.02 6.47 30.86
CA LYS A 90 -6.09 7.11 32.19
C LYS A 90 -6.86 8.42 32.18
N ASN A 91 -6.55 9.28 31.20
CA ASN A 91 -7.07 10.64 31.16
C ASN A 91 -7.55 10.99 29.75
N THR A 92 -8.53 11.88 29.66
CA THR A 92 -8.89 12.52 28.40
C THR A 92 -7.82 13.56 28.04
N VAL A 93 -7.30 13.47 26.82
CA VAL A 93 -6.29 14.37 26.28
C VAL A 93 -6.81 14.91 24.95
N LEU A 94 -6.86 16.23 24.84
CA LEU A 94 -7.19 16.94 23.61
C LEU A 94 -5.94 17.66 23.15
N SER A 95 -5.52 17.42 21.92
CA SER A 95 -4.40 18.11 21.28
C SER A 95 -4.81 18.57 19.89
N GLY A 96 -4.22 19.67 19.44
CA GLY A 96 -4.55 20.20 18.14
C GLY A 96 -3.59 21.30 17.71
N GLY A 97 -3.77 21.76 16.48
CA GLY A 97 -2.97 22.84 15.92
C GLY A 97 -3.61 23.41 14.66
N ILE A 98 -3.43 24.69 14.46
CA ILE A 98 -3.82 25.42 13.28
C ILE A 98 -2.54 25.81 12.55
N GLY A 99 -2.35 25.29 11.36
CA GLY A 99 -1.22 25.62 10.49
C GLY A 99 -1.65 26.48 9.31
N THR A 100 -0.71 26.83 8.45
CA THR A 100 -0.97 27.62 7.24
C THR A 100 -1.68 26.84 6.14
N ILE A 101 -1.54 25.51 6.11
CA ILE A 101 -2.09 24.65 5.05
C ILE A 101 -3.26 23.82 5.56
N PHE A 102 -3.15 23.28 6.79
CA PHE A 102 -4.17 22.42 7.39
C PHE A 102 -4.25 22.62 8.91
N SER A 103 -5.41 22.28 9.46
CA SER A 103 -5.64 22.13 10.91
C SER A 103 -5.75 20.66 11.27
N ARG A 104 -5.43 20.35 12.53
CA ARG A 104 -5.53 19.02 13.11
C ARG A 104 -6.12 19.06 14.51
N LEU A 105 -6.83 18.02 14.86
CA LEU A 105 -7.42 17.84 16.19
C LEU A 105 -7.35 16.35 16.55
N THR A 106 -6.85 16.05 17.75
CA THR A 106 -6.74 14.69 18.25
C THR A 106 -7.32 14.60 19.65
N LEU A 107 -8.26 13.69 19.83
CA LEU A 107 -8.89 13.36 21.11
C LEU A 107 -8.52 11.94 21.48
N GLU A 108 -7.95 11.79 22.68
CA GLU A 108 -7.71 10.50 23.32
C GLU A 108 -8.48 10.43 24.65
N SER A 109 -9.16 9.33 24.92
CA SER A 109 -9.90 9.21 26.19
C SER A 109 -10.07 7.74 26.58
N PRO A 110 -10.13 7.43 27.89
CA PRO A 110 -10.59 6.14 28.35
C PRO A 110 -12.07 5.94 28.02
N ILE A 111 -12.44 4.74 27.59
CA ILE A 111 -13.82 4.24 27.57
C ILE A 111 -14.12 3.63 28.93
N VAL A 112 -13.22 2.77 29.38
CA VAL A 112 -13.18 2.22 30.74
C VAL A 112 -11.78 2.48 31.26
N LYS A 113 -11.70 3.23 32.37
CA LYS A 113 -10.41 3.64 32.95
C LYS A 113 -9.49 2.43 33.18
N ASP A 114 -8.23 2.59 32.78
CA ASP A 114 -7.15 1.62 32.83
C ASP A 114 -7.34 0.36 31.94
N LYS A 115 -8.52 0.13 31.35
CA LYS A 115 -8.81 -1.05 30.52
C LYS A 115 -8.97 -0.71 29.03
N SER A 116 -9.86 0.20 28.72
CA SER A 116 -10.25 0.46 27.32
C SER A 116 -10.13 1.94 26.98
N SER A 117 -9.71 2.25 25.79
CA SER A 117 -9.52 3.63 25.33
C SER A 117 -9.83 3.80 23.85
N PHE A 118 -9.99 5.04 23.44
CA PHE A 118 -10.05 5.40 22.03
C PHE A 118 -9.16 6.59 21.72
N ILE A 119 -8.78 6.68 20.45
CA ILE A 119 -8.16 7.84 19.81
C ILE A 119 -8.97 8.20 18.57
N LEU A 120 -9.19 9.50 18.39
CA LEU A 120 -9.83 10.09 17.23
C LEU A 120 -8.96 11.24 16.76
N ALA A 121 -8.44 11.17 15.54
CA ALA A 121 -7.57 12.18 14.99
C ALA A 121 -8.10 12.67 13.63
N LEU A 122 -8.30 13.97 13.53
CA LEU A 122 -8.89 14.67 12.40
C LEU A 122 -7.88 15.61 11.77
N ARG A 123 -7.87 15.72 10.45
CA ARG A 123 -7.17 16.78 9.72
C ARG A 123 -8.09 17.32 8.61
N ARG A 124 -7.94 18.62 8.33
CA ARG A 124 -8.56 19.28 7.19
C ARG A 124 -7.62 20.35 6.63
N SER A 125 -7.40 20.31 5.34
CA SER A 125 -6.72 21.34 4.58
C SER A 125 -7.70 22.42 4.13
N TYR A 126 -7.20 23.64 4.02
CA TYR A 126 -7.94 24.81 3.52
C TYR A 126 -7.05 25.68 2.61
N ALA A 127 -6.13 25.04 1.90
CA ALA A 127 -5.20 25.72 0.98
C ALA A 127 -5.94 26.52 -0.09
N ASP A 128 -7.07 26.00 -0.58
CA ASP A 128 -7.95 26.68 -1.53
C ASP A 128 -8.53 27.98 -0.97
N ILE A 129 -8.98 28.00 0.29
CA ILE A 129 -9.56 29.20 0.94
C ILE A 129 -8.49 30.28 1.07
N LEU A 130 -7.27 29.91 1.47
CA LEU A 130 -6.14 30.85 1.63
C LEU A 130 -5.61 31.34 0.28
N ALA A 131 -5.65 30.51 -0.75
CA ALA A 131 -5.19 30.87 -2.08
C ALA A 131 -6.17 31.79 -2.84
N LYS A 132 -7.48 31.74 -2.55
CA LYS A 132 -8.53 32.53 -3.24
C LYS A 132 -8.19 34.02 -3.44
N PRO A 133 -7.69 34.77 -2.44
CA PRO A 133 -7.38 36.21 -2.64
C PRO A 133 -6.27 36.46 -3.66
N PHE A 134 -5.32 35.49 -3.79
CA PHE A 134 -4.17 35.61 -4.69
C PHE A 134 -4.48 35.07 -6.10
N LEU A 135 -5.49 34.22 -6.23
CA LEU A 135 -5.86 33.56 -7.48
C LEU A 135 -7.01 34.25 -8.20
N LYS A 136 -7.65 35.24 -7.60
CA LYS A 136 -8.82 35.97 -8.12
C LYS A 136 -8.64 36.59 -9.52
N ASN A 137 -7.39 36.79 -9.94
CA ASN A 137 -7.04 37.33 -11.25
C ASN A 137 -6.29 36.33 -12.14
N SER A 138 -6.24 35.04 -11.76
CA SER A 138 -5.60 34.01 -12.58
C SER A 138 -6.64 33.34 -13.46
N ASN A 139 -6.35 33.21 -14.75
CA ASN A 139 -7.18 32.46 -15.71
C ASN A 139 -7.17 30.93 -15.44
N PHE A 140 -6.53 30.49 -14.34
CA PHE A 140 -6.38 29.08 -14.01
C PHE A 140 -7.43 28.55 -13.02
N PHE A 141 -8.07 29.45 -12.23
CA PHE A 141 -9.03 29.04 -11.21
C PHE A 141 -10.29 29.86 -11.37
N GLU A 142 -11.34 29.20 -11.81
CA GLU A 142 -12.68 29.79 -11.94
C GLU A 142 -13.51 29.62 -10.67
N ASP A 143 -14.71 30.16 -10.63
CA ASP A 143 -15.64 29.96 -9.52
C ASP A 143 -15.94 28.47 -9.34
N GLY A 144 -15.70 27.96 -8.10
CA GLY A 144 -15.84 26.56 -7.79
C GLY A 144 -14.50 25.79 -7.66
N ALA A 145 -13.37 26.44 -7.96
CA ALA A 145 -12.05 25.82 -7.76
C ALA A 145 -11.82 25.41 -6.30
N ALA A 146 -11.27 24.22 -6.09
CA ALA A 146 -10.98 23.65 -4.79
C ALA A 146 -9.67 22.85 -4.80
N LEU A 147 -8.88 23.00 -3.74
CA LEU A 147 -7.71 22.15 -3.48
C LEU A 147 -7.66 21.90 -1.97
N ASN A 148 -8.23 20.81 -1.56
CA ASN A 148 -8.28 20.46 -0.15
C ASN A 148 -8.26 18.95 0.08
N PHE A 149 -7.96 18.55 1.30
CA PHE A 149 -8.19 17.21 1.80
C PHE A 149 -8.80 17.26 3.20
N TYR A 150 -9.42 16.16 3.57
CA TYR A 150 -9.79 15.86 4.94
C TYR A 150 -9.53 14.40 5.25
N ASP A 151 -9.19 14.10 6.49
CA ASP A 151 -9.08 12.74 6.97
C ASP A 151 -9.52 12.58 8.42
N LEU A 152 -9.92 11.35 8.71
CA LEU A 152 -10.28 10.87 10.03
C LEU A 152 -9.54 9.55 10.26
N THR A 153 -8.81 9.47 11.36
CA THR A 153 -8.20 8.24 11.87
C THR A 153 -8.81 7.95 13.23
N ALA A 154 -9.33 6.75 13.41
CA ALA A 154 -9.93 6.32 14.68
C ALA A 154 -9.44 4.93 15.08
N LYS A 155 -9.18 4.73 16.36
CA LYS A 155 -8.89 3.42 16.92
C LYS A 155 -9.45 3.30 18.33
N THR A 156 -9.92 2.13 18.66
CA THR A 156 -10.33 1.76 20.01
C THR A 156 -9.79 0.39 20.37
N ASN A 157 -9.57 0.19 21.65
CA ASN A 157 -9.20 -1.09 22.22
C ASN A 157 -10.13 -1.44 23.38
N PHE A 158 -10.47 -2.71 23.49
CA PHE A 158 -11.31 -3.26 24.57
C PHE A 158 -10.62 -4.46 25.19
N GLU A 159 -10.16 -4.34 26.43
CA GLU A 159 -9.75 -5.48 27.24
C GLU A 159 -11.01 -6.17 27.76
N LEU A 160 -11.45 -7.23 27.05
CA LEU A 160 -12.63 -8.00 27.41
C LEU A 160 -12.42 -8.78 28.70
N ASN A 161 -11.22 -9.35 28.85
CA ASN A 161 -10.67 -10.00 30.04
C ASN A 161 -9.16 -10.13 29.90
N GLU A 162 -8.47 -10.77 30.85
CA GLU A 162 -7.01 -10.93 30.88
C GLU A 162 -6.45 -11.62 29.64
N ASN A 163 -7.23 -12.48 28.99
CA ASN A 163 -6.81 -13.27 27.83
C ASN A 163 -7.35 -12.73 26.49
N ASN A 164 -8.24 -11.74 26.50
CA ASN A 164 -8.91 -11.30 25.28
C ASN A 164 -8.90 -9.78 25.14
N THR A 165 -8.33 -9.31 24.05
CA THR A 165 -8.35 -7.90 23.67
C THR A 165 -8.86 -7.74 22.25
N LEU A 166 -9.84 -6.87 22.06
CA LEU A 166 -10.39 -6.50 20.77
C LEU A 166 -9.88 -5.11 20.38
N TYR A 167 -9.37 -4.97 19.17
CA TYR A 167 -8.98 -3.70 18.56
C TYR A 167 -9.88 -3.43 17.35
N VAL A 168 -10.36 -2.21 17.25
CA VAL A 168 -11.06 -1.72 16.06
C VAL A 168 -10.40 -0.44 15.62
N SER A 169 -9.96 -0.38 14.37
CA SER A 169 -9.37 0.82 13.80
C SER A 169 -9.99 1.15 12.45
N SER A 170 -10.00 2.41 12.09
CA SER A 170 -10.48 2.90 10.82
C SER A 170 -9.73 4.13 10.35
N TYR A 171 -9.68 4.29 9.04
CA TYR A 171 -9.19 5.47 8.37
C TYR A 171 -10.13 5.83 7.23
N VAL A 172 -10.46 7.10 7.10
CA VAL A 172 -11.17 7.67 5.95
C VAL A 172 -10.48 8.97 5.57
N GLY A 173 -10.03 9.06 4.33
CA GLY A 173 -9.41 10.27 3.81
C GLY A 173 -9.83 10.52 2.37
N ARG A 174 -10.00 11.81 2.02
CA ARG A 174 -10.35 12.22 0.67
C ARG A 174 -9.62 13.48 0.28
N ASP A 175 -9.15 13.51 -0.95
CA ASP A 175 -8.59 14.67 -1.63
C ASP A 175 -9.57 15.17 -2.68
N VAL A 176 -9.67 16.48 -2.80
CA VAL A 176 -10.50 17.15 -3.79
C VAL A 176 -9.65 18.18 -4.51
N PHE A 177 -9.50 18.00 -5.82
CA PHE A 177 -8.90 18.95 -6.72
C PHE A 177 -9.93 19.34 -7.79
N LYS A 178 -10.30 20.60 -7.85
CA LYS A 178 -11.21 21.15 -8.85
C LYS A 178 -10.58 22.38 -9.47
N LEU A 179 -10.63 22.47 -10.79
CA LEU A 179 -10.24 23.65 -11.56
C LEU A 179 -11.41 24.66 -11.58
N ASP A 180 -12.64 24.15 -11.66
CA ASP A 180 -13.89 24.88 -11.60
C ASP A 180 -15.00 24.01 -10.97
N ALA A 181 -16.25 24.38 -11.12
CA ALA A 181 -17.40 23.64 -10.57
C ALA A 181 -17.62 22.26 -11.26
N ARG A 182 -17.12 22.06 -12.48
CA ARG A 182 -17.39 20.89 -13.33
C ARG A 182 -16.15 20.07 -13.67
N GLN A 183 -14.96 20.67 -13.56
CA GLN A 183 -13.70 20.03 -13.96
C GLN A 183 -12.84 19.76 -12.74
N GLY A 184 -12.43 18.52 -12.59
CA GLY A 184 -11.54 18.15 -11.52
C GLY A 184 -11.46 16.65 -11.28
N PHE A 185 -10.74 16.29 -10.27
CA PHE A 185 -10.66 14.91 -9.81
C PHE A 185 -10.60 14.85 -8.28
N ASN A 186 -11.06 13.76 -7.76
CA ASN A 186 -11.00 13.47 -6.34
C ASN A 186 -10.67 11.99 -6.13
N TRP A 187 -10.03 11.68 -5.02
CA TRP A 187 -9.65 10.32 -4.67
C TRP A 187 -9.65 10.13 -3.16
N GLY A 188 -9.75 8.89 -2.71
CA GLY A 188 -9.75 8.62 -1.28
C GLY A 188 -9.48 7.18 -0.93
N ASN A 189 -9.07 6.96 0.32
CA ASN A 189 -8.97 5.66 0.94
C ASN A 189 -9.95 5.55 2.10
N LYS A 190 -10.53 4.36 2.25
CA LYS A 190 -11.33 3.97 3.41
C LYS A 190 -10.82 2.62 3.89
N THR A 191 -10.42 2.53 5.15
CA THR A 191 -9.98 1.26 5.74
C THR A 191 -10.67 0.99 7.06
N GLY A 192 -10.88 -0.29 7.36
CA GLY A 192 -11.38 -0.76 8.63
C GLY A 192 -10.68 -2.06 9.01
N THR A 193 -10.24 -2.16 10.27
CA THR A 193 -9.60 -3.36 10.80
C THR A 193 -10.25 -3.73 12.12
N ILE A 194 -10.63 -4.99 12.26
CA ILE A 194 -11.05 -5.59 13.53
C ILE A 194 -10.05 -6.70 13.82
N ARG A 195 -9.36 -6.61 14.97
CA ARG A 195 -8.39 -7.59 15.40
C ARG A 195 -8.72 -8.08 16.80
N TRP A 196 -8.90 -9.39 16.93
CA TRP A 196 -9.06 -10.07 18.20
C TRP A 196 -7.77 -10.79 18.56
N ASN A 197 -7.17 -10.38 19.68
CA ASN A 197 -6.02 -11.04 20.28
C ASN A 197 -6.52 -11.97 21.37
N HIS A 198 -6.11 -13.23 21.29
CA HIS A 198 -6.40 -14.22 22.32
C HIS A 198 -5.13 -14.88 22.86
N LEU A 199 -5.01 -14.90 24.17
CA LEU A 199 -3.93 -15.54 24.90
C LEU A 199 -4.44 -16.90 25.41
N PHE A 200 -4.02 -18.00 24.78
CA PHE A 200 -4.38 -19.36 25.21
C PHE A 200 -3.64 -19.75 26.52
N ASN A 201 -2.37 -19.37 26.60
CA ASN A 201 -1.48 -19.54 27.74
C ASN A 201 -0.23 -18.64 27.56
N ASP A 202 0.71 -18.68 28.50
CA ASP A 202 1.91 -17.84 28.50
C ASP A 202 2.83 -18.02 27.27
N ARG A 203 2.59 -19.05 26.45
CA ARG A 203 3.40 -19.36 25.26
C ARG A 203 2.66 -19.29 23.94
N LEU A 204 1.33 -19.40 23.95
CA LEU A 204 0.54 -19.46 22.72
C LEU A 204 -0.42 -18.28 22.64
N PHE A 205 -0.23 -17.46 21.61
CA PHE A 205 -1.03 -16.30 21.26
C PHE A 205 -1.70 -16.50 19.90
N SER A 206 -2.85 -15.87 19.70
CA SER A 206 -3.42 -15.74 18.38
C SER A 206 -3.87 -14.31 18.08
N ASN A 207 -3.84 -13.96 16.80
CA ASN A 207 -4.43 -12.77 16.23
C ASN A 207 -5.39 -13.21 15.12
N PHE A 208 -6.66 -12.84 15.24
CA PHE A 208 -7.62 -12.97 14.15
C PHE A 208 -7.95 -11.57 13.67
N THR A 209 -7.54 -11.27 12.45
CA THR A 209 -7.71 -9.91 11.89
C THR A 209 -8.62 -9.97 10.67
N ALA A 210 -9.71 -9.20 10.70
CA ALA A 210 -10.57 -8.94 9.55
C ALA A 210 -10.36 -7.50 9.08
N ILE A 211 -10.15 -7.32 7.78
CA ILE A 211 -9.75 -6.04 7.20
C ILE A 211 -10.63 -5.74 6.00
N TYR A 212 -11.07 -4.51 5.92
CA TYR A 212 -11.66 -3.90 4.74
C TYR A 212 -10.79 -2.76 4.26
N SER A 213 -10.56 -2.67 2.96
CA SER A 213 -9.91 -1.52 2.33
C SER A 213 -10.58 -1.18 1.00
N ASN A 214 -10.76 0.09 0.78
CA ASN A 214 -11.31 0.64 -0.44
C ASN A 214 -10.50 1.85 -0.87
N TYR A 215 -10.18 1.91 -2.16
CA TYR A 215 -9.60 3.07 -2.82
C TYR A 215 -10.47 3.42 -4.01
N ASP A 216 -10.95 4.66 -4.06
CA ASP A 216 -11.75 5.16 -5.16
C ASP A 216 -11.22 6.49 -5.68
N TYR A 217 -11.38 6.73 -6.98
CA TYR A 217 -11.17 8.03 -7.57
C TYR A 217 -12.25 8.36 -8.60
N GLN A 218 -12.48 9.64 -8.78
CA GLN A 218 -13.40 10.18 -9.76
C GLN A 218 -12.72 11.28 -10.55
N LEU A 219 -12.92 11.28 -11.85
CA LEU A 219 -12.47 12.29 -12.79
C LEU A 219 -13.68 12.88 -13.50
N ALA A 220 -13.77 14.21 -13.56
CA ALA A 220 -14.84 14.89 -14.26
C ALA A 220 -14.30 16.02 -15.15
N PHE A 221 -14.83 16.11 -16.36
CA PHE A 221 -14.58 17.19 -17.31
C PHE A 221 -15.88 17.63 -17.94
N GLY A 222 -16.03 18.89 -18.27
CA GLY A 222 -17.17 19.36 -19.03
C GLY A 222 -17.31 20.86 -19.02
N SER A 223 -17.96 21.39 -20.06
CA SER A 223 -18.33 22.81 -20.16
C SER A 223 -19.73 23.06 -19.61
N ASP A 224 -20.64 22.11 -19.79
CA ASP A 224 -22.03 22.18 -19.38
C ASP A 224 -22.65 20.76 -19.23
N ASP A 225 -23.95 20.67 -18.90
CA ASP A 225 -24.63 19.38 -18.69
C ASP A 225 -24.84 18.60 -20.00
N ARG A 226 -24.68 19.24 -21.17
CA ARG A 226 -24.80 18.64 -22.51
C ARG A 226 -23.46 18.17 -23.05
N ASN A 227 -22.34 18.61 -22.43
CA ASN A 227 -20.98 18.26 -22.83
C ASN A 227 -20.17 18.00 -21.58
N LYS A 228 -20.21 16.77 -21.09
CA LYS A 228 -19.48 16.34 -19.88
C LYS A 228 -18.98 14.92 -20.00
N PHE A 229 -17.96 14.64 -19.23
CA PHE A 229 -17.39 13.31 -19.06
C PHE A 229 -17.14 13.08 -17.57
N GLU A 230 -17.62 11.95 -17.06
CA GLU A 230 -17.42 11.52 -15.68
C GLU A 230 -16.88 10.08 -15.68
N TRP A 231 -15.86 9.82 -14.90
CA TRP A 231 -15.24 8.51 -14.77
C TRP A 231 -14.98 8.21 -13.30
N ASP A 232 -15.54 7.10 -12.82
CA ASP A 232 -15.32 6.55 -11.50
C ASP A 232 -14.51 5.25 -11.62
N SER A 233 -13.57 5.05 -10.71
CA SER A 233 -12.83 3.79 -10.55
C SER A 233 -12.71 3.41 -9.08
N ASN A 234 -12.67 2.10 -8.81
CA ASN A 234 -12.71 1.57 -7.46
C ASN A 234 -11.90 0.28 -7.34
N VAL A 235 -11.19 0.15 -6.21
CA VAL A 235 -10.56 -1.11 -5.75
C VAL A 235 -11.04 -1.42 -4.35
N GLU A 236 -11.72 -2.55 -4.19
CA GLU A 236 -12.24 -3.01 -2.91
C GLU A 236 -11.57 -4.32 -2.51
N THR A 237 -11.23 -4.42 -1.23
CA THR A 237 -10.47 -5.55 -0.68
C THR A 237 -11.07 -5.98 0.65
N PHE A 238 -11.36 -7.27 0.79
CA PHE A 238 -11.67 -7.93 2.05
C PHE A 238 -10.55 -8.92 2.37
N ASN A 239 -9.95 -8.81 3.57
CA ASN A 239 -8.85 -9.67 3.98
C ASN A 239 -9.13 -10.27 5.36
N PHE A 240 -8.85 -11.57 5.51
CA PHE A 240 -8.91 -12.28 6.79
C PHE A 240 -7.58 -12.95 7.07
N LYS A 241 -7.01 -12.65 8.25
CA LYS A 241 -5.67 -13.11 8.67
C LYS A 241 -5.73 -13.77 10.05
N PRO A 242 -5.84 -15.09 10.15
CA PRO A 242 -5.55 -15.84 11.37
C PRO A 242 -4.02 -16.04 11.50
N GLU A 243 -3.47 -15.69 12.63
CA GLU A 243 -2.07 -15.91 12.98
C GLU A 243 -1.94 -16.48 14.40
N PHE A 244 -1.08 -17.47 14.57
CA PHE A 244 -0.69 -18.04 15.84
C PHE A 244 0.81 -17.83 16.07
N THR A 245 1.17 -17.35 17.24
CA THR A 245 2.54 -17.22 17.68
C THR A 245 2.78 -18.12 18.90
N TYR A 246 3.76 -19.00 18.78
CA TYR A 246 4.15 -19.93 19.85
C TYR A 246 5.59 -19.69 20.27
N PHE A 247 5.78 -19.32 21.53
CA PHE A 247 7.08 -19.20 22.16
C PHE A 247 7.53 -20.57 22.66
N VAL A 248 8.40 -21.24 21.90
CA VAL A 248 9.00 -22.52 22.30
C VAL A 248 9.79 -22.33 23.58
N ASP A 249 10.58 -21.24 23.62
CA ASP A 249 11.28 -20.71 24.79
C ASP A 249 11.53 -19.19 24.60
N ALA A 250 12.28 -18.54 25.52
CA ALA A 250 12.57 -17.11 25.48
C ALA A 250 13.40 -16.66 24.26
N ASN A 251 14.03 -17.60 23.55
CA ASN A 251 14.90 -17.35 22.41
C ASN A 251 14.37 -17.95 21.10
N ASN A 252 13.20 -18.59 21.12
CA ASN A 252 12.67 -19.29 19.96
C ASN A 252 11.18 -19.04 19.82
N GLU A 253 10.81 -18.27 18.78
CA GLU A 253 9.45 -17.88 18.43
C GLU A 253 9.06 -18.50 17.09
N LEU A 254 7.96 -19.27 17.08
CA LEU A 254 7.34 -19.86 15.91
C LEU A 254 6.05 -19.09 15.57
N SER A 255 5.89 -18.64 14.34
CA SER A 255 4.67 -18.04 13.81
C SER A 255 4.09 -18.92 12.70
N ILE A 256 2.77 -19.15 12.74
CA ILE A 256 2.02 -19.90 11.73
C ILE A 256 0.74 -19.11 11.43
N GLY A 257 0.42 -18.95 10.16
CA GLY A 257 -0.80 -18.22 9.82
C GLY A 257 -1.25 -18.43 8.39
N ALA A 258 -2.38 -17.81 8.10
CA ALA A 258 -2.93 -17.72 6.75
C ALA A 258 -3.34 -16.28 6.46
N GLU A 259 -3.50 -15.98 5.18
CA GLU A 259 -4.04 -14.73 4.69
C GLU A 259 -4.97 -15.03 3.51
N LEU A 260 -6.19 -14.53 3.54
CA LEU A 260 -7.22 -14.77 2.54
C LEU A 260 -7.78 -13.43 2.10
N ILE A 261 -7.58 -13.08 0.83
CA ILE A 261 -7.93 -11.76 0.30
C ILE A 261 -8.88 -11.92 -0.89
N LYS A 262 -10.02 -11.27 -0.83
CA LYS A 262 -10.94 -11.12 -1.96
C LYS A 262 -10.82 -9.71 -2.51
N TYR A 263 -10.60 -9.60 -3.80
CA TYR A 263 -10.50 -8.34 -4.54
C TYR A 263 -11.69 -8.15 -5.47
N ARG A 264 -12.14 -6.91 -5.58
CA ARG A 264 -13.06 -6.43 -6.59
C ARG A 264 -12.48 -5.16 -7.21
N PHE A 265 -12.30 -5.18 -8.52
CA PHE A 265 -11.82 -4.04 -9.29
C PHE A 265 -12.92 -3.54 -10.20
N GLU A 266 -13.19 -2.25 -10.17
CA GLU A 266 -14.03 -1.52 -11.09
C GLU A 266 -13.13 -0.54 -11.85
N PRO A 267 -12.57 -0.95 -13.02
CA PRO A 267 -11.54 -0.17 -13.69
C PRO A 267 -12.09 1.15 -14.24
N ALA A 268 -13.32 1.15 -14.71
CA ALA A 268 -14.00 2.36 -15.16
C ALA A 268 -15.51 2.16 -15.19
N ASN A 269 -16.22 3.07 -14.54
CA ASN A 269 -17.62 3.35 -14.78
C ASN A 269 -17.69 4.79 -15.32
N ALA A 270 -17.81 4.94 -16.66
CA ALA A 270 -17.67 6.23 -17.29
C ALA A 270 -18.90 6.58 -18.12
N ILE A 271 -19.25 7.85 -18.06
CA ILE A 271 -20.37 8.44 -18.79
C ILE A 271 -19.86 9.63 -19.56
N GLY A 272 -20.01 9.58 -20.89
CA GLY A 272 -19.81 10.72 -21.78
C GLY A 272 -21.17 11.30 -22.20
N VAL A 273 -21.28 12.63 -22.23
CA VAL A 273 -22.42 13.34 -22.82
C VAL A 273 -21.84 14.30 -23.86
N SER A 274 -22.30 14.20 -25.12
CA SER A 274 -21.91 15.10 -26.19
C SER A 274 -23.15 15.59 -26.89
N ASP A 275 -23.34 16.92 -26.95
CA ASP A 275 -24.54 17.58 -27.48
C ASP A 275 -25.85 17.09 -26.84
N GLY A 276 -25.78 16.60 -25.62
CA GLY A 276 -26.91 16.05 -24.86
C GLY A 276 -27.17 14.55 -25.10
N GLU A 277 -26.42 13.90 -25.99
CA GLU A 277 -26.47 12.45 -26.20
C GLU A 277 -25.53 11.75 -25.20
N LYS A 278 -26.09 10.80 -24.45
CA LYS A 278 -25.38 10.04 -23.43
C LYS A 278 -24.76 8.77 -24.01
N THR A 279 -23.47 8.57 -23.75
CA THR A 279 -22.74 7.33 -24.05
C THR A 279 -22.23 6.74 -22.74
N ASP A 280 -22.55 5.48 -22.51
CA ASP A 280 -22.01 4.68 -21.38
C ASP A 280 -20.76 3.91 -21.84
N ILE A 281 -19.65 4.06 -21.11
CA ILE A 281 -18.34 3.48 -21.43
C ILE A 281 -17.84 2.67 -20.24
N THR A 282 -18.70 1.85 -19.64
CA THR A 282 -18.35 1.04 -18.47
C THR A 282 -17.47 -0.14 -18.88
N LEU A 283 -16.32 -0.29 -18.23
CA LEU A 283 -15.44 -1.44 -18.39
C LEU A 283 -15.87 -2.60 -17.48
N PRO A 284 -15.69 -3.86 -17.91
CA PRO A 284 -16.03 -5.03 -17.12
C PRO A 284 -15.30 -5.04 -15.77
N MET A 285 -16.02 -5.36 -14.70
CA MET A 285 -15.44 -5.62 -13.38
C MET A 285 -14.49 -6.82 -13.44
N LYS A 286 -13.46 -6.79 -12.59
CA LYS A 286 -12.52 -7.90 -12.41
C LYS A 286 -12.57 -8.39 -10.97
N TYR A 287 -12.55 -9.70 -10.79
CA TYR A 287 -12.59 -10.34 -9.47
C TYR A 287 -11.39 -11.26 -9.29
N ALA A 288 -10.78 -11.19 -8.12
CA ALA A 288 -9.67 -12.05 -7.79
C ALA A 288 -9.72 -12.52 -6.33
N PHE A 289 -9.14 -13.69 -6.09
CA PHE A 289 -8.90 -14.22 -4.77
C PHE A 289 -7.42 -14.55 -4.62
N GLU A 290 -6.80 -14.07 -3.56
CA GLU A 290 -5.44 -14.39 -3.17
C GLU A 290 -5.46 -15.07 -1.80
N GLY A 291 -4.77 -16.19 -1.69
CA GLY A 291 -4.60 -16.88 -0.43
C GLY A 291 -3.13 -17.18 -0.17
N ALA A 292 -2.77 -17.28 1.10
CA ALA A 292 -1.45 -17.75 1.47
C ALA A 292 -1.48 -18.46 2.82
N PHE A 293 -0.61 -19.49 2.94
CA PHE A 293 -0.23 -20.10 4.20
C PHE A 293 1.23 -19.79 4.47
N TYR A 294 1.58 -19.52 5.72
CA TYR A 294 2.96 -19.22 6.07
C TYR A 294 3.35 -19.81 7.42
N VAL A 295 4.63 -20.12 7.51
CA VAL A 295 5.31 -20.48 8.74
C VAL A 295 6.60 -19.68 8.84
N GLY A 296 6.93 -19.21 10.01
CA GLY A 296 8.17 -18.49 10.29
C GLY A 296 8.70 -18.84 11.66
N ASN A 297 10.02 -18.84 11.79
CA ASN A 297 10.69 -19.07 13.06
C ASN A 297 11.80 -18.04 13.25
N GLU A 298 11.90 -17.47 14.44
CA GLU A 298 13.02 -16.64 14.86
C GLU A 298 13.72 -17.28 16.05
N GLN A 299 15.03 -17.52 15.90
CA GLN A 299 15.90 -18.11 16.94
C GLN A 299 17.04 -17.18 17.30
N LYS A 300 17.26 -16.99 18.59
CA LYS A 300 18.38 -16.23 19.17
C LYS A 300 19.38 -17.21 19.77
N ILE A 301 20.53 -17.35 19.12
CA ILE A 301 21.59 -18.27 19.51
C ILE A 301 22.83 -17.44 19.83
N SER A 302 23.02 -17.08 21.09
CA SER A 302 24.13 -16.21 21.55
C SER A 302 24.13 -14.86 20.81
N SER A 303 25.13 -14.61 19.95
CA SER A 303 25.24 -13.38 19.14
C SER A 303 24.48 -13.44 17.80
N LEU A 304 23.97 -14.61 17.40
CA LEU A 304 23.24 -14.83 16.16
C LEU A 304 21.73 -14.75 16.41
N THR A 305 21.02 -13.95 15.61
CA THR A 305 19.56 -14.09 15.41
C THR A 305 19.35 -14.62 14.01
N LEU A 306 18.71 -15.78 13.92
CA LEU A 306 18.32 -16.45 12.68
C LEU A 306 16.81 -16.37 12.56
N ALA A 307 16.28 -15.73 11.50
CA ALA A 307 14.87 -15.77 11.16
C ALA A 307 14.73 -16.45 9.78
N TYR A 308 13.86 -17.45 9.71
CA TYR A 308 13.57 -18.15 8.47
C TYR A 308 12.08 -18.49 8.36
N GLY A 309 11.61 -18.65 7.15
CA GLY A 309 10.20 -18.96 6.93
C GLY A 309 9.90 -19.34 5.49
N LEU A 310 8.70 -19.86 5.34
CA LEU A 310 8.15 -20.25 4.05
C LEU A 310 6.74 -19.68 3.95
N ARG A 311 6.42 -19.09 2.82
CA ARG A 311 5.07 -18.68 2.44
C ARG A 311 4.72 -19.41 1.14
N TYR A 312 3.57 -20.05 1.10
CA TYR A 312 2.95 -20.56 -0.10
C TYR A 312 1.77 -19.68 -0.43
N SER A 313 1.83 -18.98 -1.56
CA SER A 313 0.74 -18.15 -2.05
C SER A 313 0.07 -18.78 -3.26
N PHE A 314 -1.25 -18.64 -3.34
CA PHE A 314 -2.07 -19.07 -4.45
C PHE A 314 -3.07 -17.97 -4.81
N TYR A 315 -3.42 -17.92 -6.07
CA TYR A 315 -4.22 -16.86 -6.64
C TYR A 315 -5.16 -17.39 -7.71
N SER A 316 -6.36 -16.82 -7.78
CA SER A 316 -7.37 -17.12 -8.79
C SER A 316 -7.98 -15.83 -9.31
N TYR A 317 -7.91 -15.63 -10.62
CA TYR A 317 -8.71 -14.68 -11.37
C TYR A 317 -9.98 -15.41 -11.85
N TYR A 318 -11.17 -14.87 -11.55
CA TYR A 318 -12.43 -15.53 -11.80
C TYR A 318 -13.52 -14.56 -12.28
N GLY A 319 -14.58 -15.10 -12.88
CA GLY A 319 -15.74 -14.35 -13.37
C GLY A 319 -16.71 -13.89 -12.26
N PRO A 320 -17.80 -13.17 -12.61
CA PRO A 320 -18.17 -12.86 -13.98
C PRO A 320 -17.27 -11.79 -14.61
N GLY A 321 -17.12 -11.83 -15.95
CA GLY A 321 -16.33 -10.84 -16.67
C GLY A 321 -15.98 -11.25 -18.09
N SER A 322 -15.19 -10.44 -18.78
CA SER A 322 -14.68 -10.74 -20.10
C SER A 322 -13.25 -11.25 -20.06
N VAL A 323 -12.95 -12.29 -20.80
CA VAL A 323 -11.62 -12.85 -21.02
C VAL A 323 -11.18 -12.50 -22.44
N TYR A 324 -10.00 -11.91 -22.54
CA TYR A 324 -9.41 -11.51 -23.81
C TYR A 324 -8.22 -12.40 -24.13
N GLU A 325 -8.14 -12.88 -25.36
CA GLU A 325 -6.94 -13.51 -25.90
C GLU A 325 -6.29 -12.59 -26.95
N PHE A 326 -5.00 -12.40 -26.82
CA PHE A 326 -4.21 -11.60 -27.74
C PHE A 326 -3.19 -12.45 -28.49
N GLY A 327 -3.07 -12.18 -29.80
CA GLY A 327 -2.07 -12.79 -30.66
C GLY A 327 -0.68 -12.19 -30.45
N ALA A 328 0.29 -12.69 -31.21
CA ALA A 328 1.61 -12.07 -31.25
C ALA A 328 1.53 -10.73 -32.00
N SER A 329 2.25 -9.71 -31.49
CA SER A 329 2.41 -8.46 -32.22
C SER A 329 3.20 -8.69 -33.53
N THR A 330 2.80 -8.06 -34.59
CA THR A 330 3.51 -8.06 -35.89
C THR A 330 4.74 -7.15 -35.86
N LEU A 331 4.81 -6.21 -34.93
CA LEU A 331 5.93 -5.30 -34.71
C LEU A 331 6.57 -5.59 -33.35
N SER A 332 7.90 -5.52 -33.27
CA SER A 332 8.60 -5.63 -32.00
C SER A 332 8.15 -4.49 -31.07
N GLY A 333 7.60 -4.84 -29.91
CA GLY A 333 7.06 -3.87 -28.94
C GLY A 333 5.75 -3.17 -29.37
N GLY A 334 5.06 -3.67 -30.41
CA GLY A 334 3.78 -3.12 -30.87
C GLY A 334 2.56 -3.75 -30.16
N ARG A 335 1.39 -3.16 -30.40
CA ARG A 335 0.10 -3.65 -29.90
C ARG A 335 -0.15 -5.08 -30.33
N LYS A 336 -0.62 -5.91 -29.42
CA LYS A 336 -1.04 -7.29 -29.70
C LYS A 336 -2.48 -7.28 -30.22
N PRO A 337 -2.76 -7.89 -31.38
CA PRO A 337 -4.12 -7.95 -31.91
C PRO A 337 -5.01 -8.83 -31.03
N LEU A 338 -6.26 -8.40 -30.83
CA LEU A 338 -7.28 -9.22 -30.20
C LEU A 338 -7.61 -10.42 -31.09
N VAL A 339 -7.58 -11.63 -30.52
CA VAL A 339 -7.92 -12.89 -31.20
C VAL A 339 -9.33 -13.31 -30.83
N SER A 340 -9.64 -13.34 -29.53
CA SER A 340 -10.97 -13.69 -29.04
C SER A 340 -11.36 -12.88 -27.81
N GLU A 341 -12.67 -12.72 -27.65
CA GLU A 341 -13.30 -12.20 -26.44
C GLU A 341 -14.40 -13.18 -26.03
N GLU A 342 -14.29 -13.69 -24.80
CA GLU A 342 -15.26 -14.62 -24.24
C GLU A 342 -15.86 -14.03 -22.97
N SER A 343 -17.17 -14.17 -22.79
CA SER A 343 -17.85 -13.82 -21.56
C SER A 343 -17.90 -15.02 -20.63
N VAL A 344 -17.46 -14.83 -19.40
CA VAL A 344 -17.52 -15.82 -18.34
C VAL A 344 -18.61 -15.41 -17.36
N GLU A 345 -19.56 -16.32 -17.15
CA GLU A 345 -20.67 -16.14 -16.21
C GLU A 345 -20.33 -16.77 -14.84
N GLY A 346 -20.87 -16.17 -13.76
CA GLY A 346 -20.67 -16.70 -12.41
C GLY A 346 -19.23 -16.66 -11.93
N ASN A 347 -18.91 -17.45 -10.91
CA ASN A 347 -17.59 -17.46 -10.26
C ASN A 347 -16.64 -18.52 -10.88
N GLU A 348 -16.67 -18.69 -12.19
CA GLU A 348 -15.79 -19.65 -12.86
C GLU A 348 -14.33 -19.18 -12.80
N ASN A 349 -13.42 -20.12 -12.55
CA ASN A 349 -11.99 -19.82 -12.53
C ASN A 349 -11.45 -19.62 -13.94
N ILE A 350 -10.92 -18.46 -14.22
CA ILE A 350 -10.34 -18.10 -15.52
C ILE A 350 -8.85 -18.45 -15.55
N LYS A 351 -8.12 -18.07 -14.47
CA LYS A 351 -6.68 -18.31 -14.39
C LYS A 351 -6.22 -18.42 -12.94
N SER A 352 -5.35 -19.40 -12.67
CA SER A 352 -4.73 -19.57 -11.36
C SER A 352 -3.22 -19.52 -11.44
N TYR A 353 -2.61 -19.04 -10.36
CA TYR A 353 -1.17 -18.99 -10.14
C TYR A 353 -0.85 -19.45 -8.72
N SER A 354 0.34 -19.99 -8.52
CA SER A 354 0.85 -20.28 -7.17
C SER A 354 2.36 -20.09 -7.11
N ASN A 355 2.87 -19.71 -5.93
CA ASN A 355 4.29 -19.47 -5.73
C ASN A 355 4.72 -19.95 -4.34
N ILE A 356 5.95 -20.46 -4.27
CA ILE A 356 6.65 -20.77 -3.03
C ILE A 356 7.63 -19.63 -2.76
N GLU A 357 7.55 -19.02 -1.58
CA GLU A 357 8.28 -17.81 -1.19
C GLU A 357 9.17 -18.10 0.04
N PRO A 358 10.35 -18.71 -0.13
CA PRO A 358 11.31 -18.94 0.95
C PRO A 358 11.94 -17.62 1.40
N ARG A 359 12.24 -17.51 2.69
CA ARG A 359 12.83 -16.34 3.33
C ARG A 359 13.80 -16.75 4.40
N ILE A 360 14.94 -16.07 4.45
CA ILE A 360 15.94 -16.24 5.51
C ILE A 360 16.59 -14.90 5.82
N SER A 361 16.83 -14.65 7.10
CA SER A 361 17.52 -13.47 7.58
C SER A 361 18.46 -13.85 8.73
N LEU A 362 19.68 -13.33 8.67
CA LEU A 362 20.73 -13.52 9.64
C LEU A 362 21.10 -12.16 10.24
N ASN A 363 21.23 -12.06 11.54
CA ASN A 363 21.79 -10.91 12.23
C ASN A 363 22.82 -11.38 13.24
N ILE A 364 24.10 -11.08 12.98
CA ILE A 364 25.23 -11.45 13.82
C ILE A 364 25.74 -10.20 14.54
N ARG A 365 25.64 -10.18 15.86
CA ARG A 365 26.22 -9.12 16.68
C ARG A 365 27.72 -9.35 16.84
N LEU A 366 28.51 -8.31 16.47
CA LEU A 366 29.96 -8.28 16.59
C LEU A 366 30.33 -7.38 17.80
N GLY A 367 30.15 -7.91 19.02
CA GLY A 367 30.29 -7.14 20.24
C GLY A 367 29.07 -6.23 20.53
N ASN A 368 29.31 -5.12 21.25
CA ASN A 368 28.24 -4.26 21.77
C ASN A 368 27.79 -3.14 20.80
N SER A 369 28.53 -2.88 19.75
CA SER A 369 28.31 -1.69 18.92
C SER A 369 28.23 -1.95 17.42
N SER A 370 28.38 -3.20 16.98
CA SER A 370 28.34 -3.52 15.55
C SER A 370 27.61 -4.82 15.26
N SER A 371 27.07 -4.94 14.06
CA SER A 371 26.39 -6.15 13.57
C SER A 371 26.53 -6.30 12.05
N ILE A 372 26.48 -7.54 11.60
CA ILE A 372 26.30 -7.90 10.20
C ILE A 372 24.89 -8.46 10.05
N LYS A 373 24.18 -8.00 9.02
CA LYS A 373 22.86 -8.52 8.64
C LYS A 373 22.91 -9.02 7.22
N SER A 374 22.32 -10.18 6.96
CA SER A 374 22.15 -10.72 5.62
C SER A 374 20.75 -11.27 5.47
N SER A 375 20.16 -11.16 4.28
CA SER A 375 18.85 -11.74 4.02
C SER A 375 18.68 -12.15 2.56
N TYR A 376 17.84 -13.17 2.37
CA TYR A 376 17.27 -13.57 1.11
C TYR A 376 15.75 -13.64 1.26
N ASN A 377 15.02 -13.07 0.28
CA ASN A 377 13.57 -13.15 0.22
C ASN A 377 13.14 -13.41 -1.22
N ARG A 378 12.27 -14.39 -1.43
CA ARG A 378 11.45 -14.50 -2.62
C ARG A 378 10.06 -13.97 -2.33
N MET A 379 9.50 -13.16 -3.25
CA MET A 379 8.19 -12.54 -3.10
C MET A 379 7.43 -12.58 -4.42
N ALA A 380 6.10 -12.73 -4.33
CA ALA A 380 5.18 -12.69 -5.47
C ALA A 380 4.18 -11.55 -5.29
N GLN A 381 3.74 -10.96 -6.41
CA GLN A 381 2.75 -9.90 -6.46
C GLN A 381 1.72 -10.23 -7.53
N TYR A 382 0.43 -10.20 -7.15
CA TYR A 382 -0.69 -10.58 -8.01
C TYR A 382 -1.58 -9.40 -8.41
N ILE A 383 -1.41 -8.23 -7.80
CA ILE A 383 -2.11 -7.00 -8.19
C ILE A 383 -1.10 -5.92 -8.55
N HIS A 384 -1.37 -5.21 -9.63
CA HIS A 384 -0.41 -4.34 -10.30
C HIS A 384 -0.98 -2.93 -10.43
N LEU A 385 -0.12 -1.93 -10.24
CA LEU A 385 -0.42 -0.54 -10.55
C LEU A 385 0.08 -0.25 -11.96
N LEU A 386 -0.83 -0.02 -12.86
CA LEU A 386 -0.53 0.36 -14.23
C LEU A 386 -0.35 1.88 -14.28
N SER A 387 0.88 2.34 -14.51
CA SER A 387 1.24 3.74 -14.61
C SER A 387 2.03 3.97 -15.90
N ASN A 388 1.74 5.04 -16.61
CA ASN A 388 2.46 5.42 -17.84
C ASN A 388 3.70 6.28 -17.56
N THR A 389 3.99 6.57 -16.31
CA THR A 389 5.10 7.42 -15.91
C THR A 389 5.86 6.80 -14.75
N ALA A 390 7.14 7.16 -14.62
CA ALA A 390 7.92 6.82 -13.43
C ALA A 390 7.33 7.43 -12.14
N ALA A 391 6.52 8.49 -12.29
CA ALA A 391 5.81 9.18 -11.24
C ALA A 391 4.35 8.69 -11.21
N SER A 392 4.02 7.84 -10.22
CA SER A 392 2.66 7.39 -9.99
C SER A 392 1.72 8.57 -9.72
N SER A 393 0.54 8.53 -10.33
CA SER A 393 -0.55 9.47 -10.12
C SER A 393 -1.68 8.84 -9.31
N SER A 394 -2.60 9.68 -8.80
CA SER A 394 -3.80 9.18 -8.11
C SER A 394 -4.84 8.58 -9.06
N LEU A 395 -4.62 8.70 -10.37
CA LEU A 395 -5.49 8.18 -11.44
C LEU A 395 -4.95 6.89 -12.07
N ASP A 396 -3.81 6.38 -11.61
CA ASP A 396 -3.26 5.13 -12.10
C ASP A 396 -4.18 3.95 -11.76
N VAL A 397 -4.29 3.01 -12.67
CA VAL A 397 -5.25 1.91 -12.58
C VAL A 397 -4.64 0.70 -11.88
N TRP A 398 -5.30 0.25 -10.83
CA TRP A 398 -5.00 -1.05 -10.24
C TRP A 398 -5.67 -2.18 -11.00
N THR A 399 -4.93 -3.20 -11.36
CA THR A 399 -5.42 -4.38 -12.08
C THR A 399 -4.90 -5.67 -11.45
N PRO A 400 -5.69 -6.77 -11.46
CA PRO A 400 -5.21 -8.07 -11.03
C PRO A 400 -4.35 -8.75 -12.11
N SER A 401 -3.59 -9.77 -11.73
CA SER A 401 -3.06 -10.76 -12.67
C SER A 401 -4.22 -11.46 -13.39
N THR A 402 -4.07 -11.67 -14.71
CA THR A 402 -5.06 -12.29 -15.57
C THR A 402 -4.42 -13.42 -16.40
N ASN A 403 -5.10 -13.96 -17.38
CA ASN A 403 -4.49 -14.86 -18.36
C ASN A 403 -3.36 -14.18 -19.17
N ASN A 404 -3.41 -12.85 -19.33
CA ASN A 404 -2.42 -12.06 -20.07
C ASN A 404 -1.36 -11.42 -19.16
N ILE A 405 -1.67 -11.17 -17.89
CA ILE A 405 -0.82 -10.50 -16.92
C ILE A 405 -0.34 -11.53 -15.88
N LYS A 406 0.92 -11.98 -16.00
CA LYS A 406 1.53 -12.91 -15.04
C LYS A 406 1.87 -12.19 -13.73
N PRO A 407 1.88 -12.91 -12.58
CA PRO A 407 2.39 -12.37 -11.32
C PRO A 407 3.84 -11.88 -11.45
N GLU A 408 4.14 -10.71 -10.88
CA GLU A 408 5.51 -10.28 -10.71
C GLU A 408 6.21 -11.10 -9.63
N LEU A 409 7.47 -11.44 -9.85
CA LEU A 409 8.30 -12.18 -8.90
C LEU A 409 9.60 -11.42 -8.65
N ALA A 410 10.05 -11.43 -7.40
CA ALA A 410 11.35 -10.87 -7.02
C ALA A 410 12.14 -11.83 -6.13
N ASP A 411 13.39 -12.03 -6.49
CA ASP A 411 14.42 -12.63 -5.64
C ASP A 411 15.35 -11.51 -5.14
N SER A 412 15.41 -11.26 -3.83
CA SER A 412 16.13 -10.15 -3.22
C SER A 412 17.18 -10.63 -2.24
N TYR A 413 18.40 -10.14 -2.39
CA TYR A 413 19.57 -10.45 -1.55
C TYR A 413 20.08 -9.16 -0.93
N VAL A 414 20.36 -9.18 0.37
CA VAL A 414 20.89 -8.01 1.11
C VAL A 414 22.03 -8.48 2.02
N LEU A 415 23.11 -7.67 2.09
CA LEU A 415 24.19 -7.80 3.04
C LEU A 415 24.51 -6.42 3.61
N GLY A 416 24.49 -6.25 4.94
CA GLY A 416 24.74 -4.97 5.58
C GLY A 416 25.69 -5.09 6.78
N TYR A 417 26.51 -4.07 6.97
CA TYR A 417 27.31 -3.85 8.17
C TYR A 417 26.84 -2.57 8.86
N PHE A 418 26.59 -2.67 10.18
CA PHE A 418 26.07 -1.58 11.00
C PHE A 418 27.00 -1.35 12.17
N LYS A 419 27.29 -0.08 12.50
CA LYS A 419 28.14 0.28 13.61
C LYS A 419 27.68 1.56 14.31
N ASN A 420 27.63 1.50 15.64
CA ASN A 420 27.40 2.65 16.49
C ASN A 420 28.73 3.13 17.09
N PHE A 421 28.90 4.45 17.17
CA PHE A 421 30.11 5.11 17.70
C PHE A 421 29.75 6.06 18.85
N ASN A 422 30.73 6.34 19.69
CA ASN A 422 30.65 7.32 20.78
C ASN A 422 29.39 7.16 21.63
N ASN A 423 29.18 5.97 22.23
CA ASN A 423 28.03 5.64 23.05
C ASN A 423 26.70 5.91 22.33
N ASN A 424 26.57 5.43 21.10
CA ASN A 424 25.40 5.59 20.23
C ASN A 424 25.12 7.03 19.80
N LYS A 425 26.09 7.95 19.92
CA LYS A 425 25.95 9.31 19.39
C LYS A 425 25.89 9.34 17.86
N PHE A 426 26.64 8.47 17.21
CA PHE A 426 26.65 8.28 15.75
C PHE A 426 26.31 6.85 15.39
N GLU A 427 25.59 6.70 14.31
CA GLU A 427 25.27 5.43 13.65
C GLU A 427 25.77 5.48 12.21
N ALA A 428 26.47 4.43 11.76
CA ALA A 428 26.86 4.26 10.38
C ALA A 428 26.44 2.88 9.88
N SER A 429 26.01 2.80 8.62
CA SER A 429 25.78 1.54 7.95
C SER A 429 26.24 1.56 6.50
N VAL A 430 26.61 0.37 6.01
CA VAL A 430 26.86 0.07 4.61
C VAL A 430 26.01 -1.14 4.27
N GLU A 431 25.13 -1.00 3.28
CA GLU A 431 24.28 -2.10 2.80
C GLU A 431 24.51 -2.32 1.31
N LEU A 432 24.67 -3.57 0.91
CA LEU A 432 24.70 -4.04 -0.48
C LEU A 432 23.38 -4.74 -0.75
N TYR A 433 22.78 -4.48 -1.90
CA TYR A 433 21.58 -5.20 -2.31
C TYR A 433 21.64 -5.60 -3.78
N TYR A 434 20.96 -6.71 -4.09
CA TYR A 434 20.70 -7.19 -5.43
C TYR A 434 19.28 -7.74 -5.51
N LYS A 435 18.53 -7.35 -6.53
CA LYS A 435 17.19 -7.88 -6.86
C LYS A 435 17.17 -8.38 -8.29
N ASP A 436 16.59 -9.56 -8.49
CA ASP A 436 16.21 -10.10 -9.80
C ASP A 436 14.68 -10.08 -9.89
N LEU A 437 14.15 -9.41 -10.91
CA LEU A 437 12.73 -9.13 -11.09
C LEU A 437 12.24 -9.82 -12.37
N LYS A 438 11.12 -10.54 -12.27
CA LYS A 438 10.51 -11.26 -13.40
C LYS A 438 9.07 -10.78 -13.62
N ASN A 439 8.64 -10.88 -14.88
CA ASN A 439 7.31 -10.49 -15.32
C ASN A 439 6.98 -9.01 -14.98
N GLN A 440 7.97 -8.14 -15.09
CA GLN A 440 7.76 -6.70 -14.92
C GLN A 440 6.87 -6.19 -16.03
N ILE A 441 5.94 -5.31 -15.69
CA ILE A 441 4.93 -4.80 -16.61
C ILE A 441 5.32 -3.39 -17.05
N ASP A 442 5.22 -3.15 -18.35
CA ASP A 442 5.37 -1.82 -18.96
C ASP A 442 4.38 -1.69 -20.12
N TYR A 443 4.20 -0.48 -20.64
CA TYR A 443 3.37 -0.22 -21.79
C TYR A 443 4.16 -0.19 -23.08
N ILE A 444 3.48 -0.49 -24.19
CA ILE A 444 4.00 -0.15 -25.53
C ILE A 444 4.03 1.37 -25.69
N ASP A 445 4.88 1.86 -26.61
CA ASP A 445 4.86 3.26 -27.00
C ASP A 445 3.52 3.63 -27.63
N GLY A 446 2.91 4.73 -27.16
CA GLY A 446 1.63 5.20 -27.64
C GLY A 446 0.43 4.35 -27.18
N ALA A 447 0.56 3.62 -26.07
CA ALA A 447 -0.56 2.91 -25.47
C ALA A 447 -1.72 3.87 -25.14
N ASP A 448 -2.94 3.44 -25.41
CA ASP A 448 -4.14 4.16 -24.99
C ASP A 448 -4.49 3.75 -23.57
N LEU A 449 -4.35 4.67 -22.62
CA LEU A 449 -4.48 4.40 -21.19
C LEU A 449 -5.84 4.80 -20.62
N LEU A 450 -6.62 5.62 -21.35
CA LEU A 450 -7.91 6.10 -20.87
C LEU A 450 -9.02 5.15 -21.30
N ILE A 451 -9.62 4.46 -20.31
CA ILE A 451 -10.80 3.60 -20.48
C ILE A 451 -10.61 2.58 -21.63
N ASN A 452 -9.42 2.01 -21.71
CA ASN A 452 -9.10 1.03 -22.73
C ASN A 452 -9.54 -0.39 -22.29
N LYS A 453 -10.60 -0.90 -22.91
CA LYS A 453 -11.11 -2.27 -22.69
C LYS A 453 -10.05 -3.34 -22.98
N TYR A 454 -9.15 -3.08 -23.92
CA TYR A 454 -8.13 -3.99 -24.42
C TYR A 454 -6.72 -3.64 -23.95
N ILE A 455 -6.59 -2.93 -22.83
CA ILE A 455 -5.31 -2.44 -22.30
C ILE A 455 -4.28 -3.56 -22.11
N GLU A 456 -4.72 -4.80 -21.84
CA GLU A 456 -3.83 -5.96 -21.68
C GLU A 456 -3.05 -6.30 -22.96
N GLY A 457 -3.59 -5.93 -24.14
CA GLY A 457 -2.92 -6.04 -25.45
C GLY A 457 -1.79 -5.02 -25.64
N ASP A 458 -1.82 -3.92 -24.87
CA ASP A 458 -0.83 -2.85 -24.90
C ASP A 458 0.25 -3.03 -23.82
N LEU A 459 0.21 -4.13 -23.04
CA LEU A 459 1.19 -4.42 -22.00
C LEU A 459 2.33 -5.29 -22.51
N LEU A 460 3.55 -4.91 -22.13
CA LEU A 460 4.77 -5.68 -22.28
C LEU A 460 5.12 -6.36 -20.97
N SER A 461 5.73 -7.54 -21.05
CA SER A 461 6.29 -8.24 -19.90
C SER A 461 7.78 -8.42 -20.06
N GLY A 462 8.55 -8.02 -19.05
CA GLY A 462 10.00 -8.02 -19.08
C GLY A 462 10.64 -8.58 -17.82
N ILE A 463 11.97 -8.46 -17.79
CA ILE A 463 12.80 -8.76 -16.63
C ILE A 463 13.50 -7.48 -16.17
N GLY A 464 13.76 -7.37 -14.87
CA GLY A 464 14.45 -6.23 -14.27
C GLY A 464 15.55 -6.68 -13.33
N ARG A 465 16.55 -5.84 -13.14
CA ARG A 465 17.58 -6.00 -12.12
C ARG A 465 17.81 -4.69 -11.42
N ALA A 466 17.91 -4.74 -10.09
CA ALA A 466 18.28 -3.59 -9.29
C ALA A 466 19.38 -3.99 -8.31
N TYR A 467 20.46 -3.22 -8.27
CA TYR A 467 21.57 -3.45 -7.35
C TYR A 467 22.22 -2.14 -6.95
N GLY A 468 22.83 -2.12 -5.77
CA GLY A 468 23.48 -0.91 -5.30
C GLY A 468 24.14 -1.04 -3.94
N VAL A 469 24.77 0.07 -3.56
CA VAL A 469 25.39 0.28 -2.26
C VAL A 469 24.67 1.43 -1.56
N GLU A 470 24.23 1.23 -0.34
CA GLU A 470 23.62 2.24 0.50
C GLU A 470 24.57 2.60 1.64
N LEU A 471 24.76 3.91 1.86
CA LEU A 471 25.57 4.43 2.95
C LEU A 471 24.70 5.31 3.86
N LEU A 472 24.79 5.09 5.17
CA LEU A 472 24.14 5.95 6.17
C LEU A 472 25.18 6.41 7.17
N LEU A 473 25.17 7.70 7.47
CA LEU A 473 25.82 8.28 8.64
C LEU A 473 24.81 9.19 9.34
N LYS A 474 24.44 8.83 10.54
CA LYS A 474 23.42 9.54 11.32
C LYS A 474 23.96 9.96 12.67
N LYS A 475 23.66 11.20 13.07
CA LYS A 475 23.90 11.72 14.42
C LYS A 475 22.60 11.60 15.22
N ASN A 476 22.59 10.78 16.27
CA ASN A 476 21.42 10.50 17.09
C ASN A 476 21.20 11.52 18.22
N ARG A 477 22.27 12.20 18.66
CA ARG A 477 22.18 13.20 19.71
C ARG A 477 22.95 14.46 19.28
N GLY A 478 22.33 15.62 19.43
CA GLY A 478 22.88 16.93 19.12
C GLY A 478 23.85 17.45 20.15
#